data_ea1c3ac97000ea30f4bfada00204d5d0
#
_entry.id   ea1c3ac97000ea30f4bfada00204d5d0
#
_cell.length_a   1.000
_cell.length_b   1.000
_cell.length_c   1.000
_cell.angle_alpha   90.00
_cell.angle_beta   90.00
_cell.angle_gamma   90.00
#
_symmetry.space_group_name_H-M   'P 1'
#
loop_
_entity.id
_entity.type
_entity.pdbx_description
1 polymer ?
#
loop_
_entity_poly.entity_id
_entity_poly.type
_entity_poly.pdbx_seq_one_letter_code
_entity_poly.pdbx_strand_id
1 'polypeptide(L)'
;MKPILFSLTLVFTTLACFAQDYYGNNRKQWLQKAEQYKPKLIITEKKPLKVVDIVPDTQSFQKYKAVDVSPIDSLYSMPFRLKKEITIDFGEHLTGYFSFSVRSTGLAADGPLRFKLTFGEVPSEVAVPFDSYKEGLSRAWLQDEVVSVMYVPQTVTLSRRLAFRYVKIELLGSSPYYDFNIHDMKCMAQTSAKNIPEELPQAVDPMIRKIDRVGLNTLKECMQTVYEDGPKRDQRLWIGDLYLEALGNNYSYKQHDLTKRCLYLLAGLSDLNGYLLATVIENPVPRAQDKQFLYEYALLYNVTLKDYLEATGDMETVKDLWPVAKKQLDIVRTNVKAD
;
A
#
# COMPACT_ATOMS: atom_id res chain seq x y z
N MET A 1 14.43 73.82 -38.73
CA MET A 1 13.25 73.06 -38.12
C MET A 1 13.67 71.63 -37.88
N LYS A 2 13.84 71.19 -36.61
CA LYS A 2 14.14 69.81 -36.25
C LYS A 2 12.84 69.16 -35.82
N PRO A 3 12.53 67.96 -36.29
CA PRO A 3 11.32 67.22 -35.80
C PRO A 3 11.59 66.58 -34.43
N ILE A 4 10.69 66.82 -33.50
CA ILE A 4 10.66 66.20 -32.18
C ILE A 4 9.96 64.86 -32.35
N LEU A 5 10.70 63.75 -32.11
CA LEU A 5 10.17 62.36 -32.11
C LEU A 5 9.58 62.11 -30.73
N PHE A 6 8.24 61.98 -30.64
CA PHE A 6 7.55 61.51 -29.43
C PHE A 6 7.59 59.98 -29.38
N SER A 7 8.39 59.42 -28.45
CA SER A 7 8.42 58.01 -28.19
C SER A 7 7.31 57.65 -27.20
N LEU A 8 6.28 56.95 -27.67
CA LEU A 8 5.18 56.44 -26.85
C LEU A 8 5.59 55.09 -26.26
N THR A 9 6.04 55.07 -25.00
CA THR A 9 6.37 53.83 -24.30
C THR A 9 5.07 53.19 -23.78
N LEU A 10 4.62 52.12 -24.44
CA LEU A 10 3.46 51.33 -24.03
C LEU A 10 3.90 50.40 -22.88
N VAL A 11 3.50 50.71 -21.65
CA VAL A 11 3.72 49.84 -20.49
C VAL A 11 2.63 48.75 -20.50
N PHE A 12 3.00 47.53 -20.91
CA PHE A 12 2.17 46.36 -20.71
C PHE A 12 2.25 45.92 -19.25
N THR A 13 1.29 46.28 -18.42
CA THR A 13 1.05 45.62 -17.12
C THR A 13 0.41 44.30 -17.37
N THR A 14 1.18 43.21 -17.34
CA THR A 14 0.64 41.88 -17.26
C THR A 14 0.00 41.71 -15.89
N LEU A 15 -1.32 41.83 -15.81
CA LEU A 15 -2.11 41.33 -14.68
C LEU A 15 -1.94 39.81 -14.63
N ALA A 16 -1.03 39.32 -13.78
CA ALA A 16 -1.01 37.92 -13.38
C ALA A 16 -2.29 37.70 -12.59
N CYS A 17 -3.31 37.13 -13.23
CA CYS A 17 -4.51 36.66 -12.59
C CYS A 17 -4.11 35.42 -11.80
N PHE A 18 -3.68 35.58 -10.54
CA PHE A 18 -3.52 34.44 -9.64
C PHE A 18 -4.91 33.90 -9.38
N ALA A 19 -5.18 32.67 -9.80
CA ALA A 19 -6.40 31.97 -9.44
C ALA A 19 -6.48 31.95 -7.91
N GLN A 20 -7.51 32.63 -7.37
CA GLN A 20 -7.73 32.68 -5.93
C GLN A 20 -8.04 31.26 -5.45
N ASP A 21 -7.26 30.74 -4.49
CA ASP A 21 -7.52 29.45 -3.85
C ASP A 21 -8.89 29.49 -3.15
N TYR A 22 -9.79 28.60 -3.55
CA TYR A 22 -11.17 28.54 -3.03
C TYR A 22 -11.22 28.39 -1.51
N TYR A 23 -10.31 27.59 -0.92
CA TYR A 23 -10.27 27.36 0.55
C TYR A 23 -9.23 28.26 1.25
N GLY A 24 -8.34 28.92 0.53
CA GLY A 24 -7.38 29.86 1.10
C GLY A 24 -6.57 29.27 2.28
N ASN A 25 -6.60 29.95 3.42
CA ASN A 25 -5.81 29.58 4.59
C ASN A 25 -6.28 28.26 5.26
N ASN A 26 -7.51 27.82 5.03
CA ASN A 26 -8.02 26.58 5.64
C ASN A 26 -7.21 25.37 5.16
N ARG A 27 -6.76 25.35 3.91
CA ARG A 27 -5.96 24.29 3.34
C ARG A 27 -4.72 23.97 4.16
N LYS A 28 -3.96 25.00 4.55
CA LYS A 28 -2.77 24.83 5.39
C LYS A 28 -3.11 24.25 6.77
N GLN A 29 -4.20 24.71 7.38
CA GLN A 29 -4.66 24.21 8.67
C GLN A 29 -5.09 22.74 8.58
N TRP A 30 -5.81 22.35 7.52
CA TRP A 30 -6.21 20.97 7.29
C TRP A 30 -5.01 20.03 7.10
N LEU A 31 -3.99 20.46 6.35
CA LEU A 31 -2.75 19.67 6.21
C LEU A 31 -2.02 19.52 7.56
N GLN A 32 -2.00 20.56 8.39
CA GLN A 32 -1.44 20.47 9.74
C GLN A 32 -2.22 19.47 10.61
N LYS A 33 -3.56 19.51 10.57
CA LYS A 33 -4.41 18.53 11.27
C LYS A 33 -4.19 17.12 10.73
N ALA A 34 -4.10 16.95 9.42
CA ALA A 34 -3.78 15.65 8.82
C ALA A 34 -2.44 15.09 9.32
N GLU A 35 -1.42 15.92 9.47
CA GLU A 35 -0.13 15.49 10.02
C GLU A 35 -0.19 15.18 11.52
N GLN A 36 -0.98 15.94 12.29
CA GLN A 36 -1.20 15.68 13.71
C GLN A 36 -1.83 14.31 13.98
N TYR A 37 -2.74 13.85 13.10
CA TYR A 37 -3.41 12.55 13.21
C TYR A 37 -2.68 11.43 12.46
N LYS A 38 -1.47 11.66 11.95
CA LYS A 38 -0.68 10.63 11.30
C LYS A 38 -0.33 9.51 12.30
N PRO A 39 -0.77 8.27 12.05
CA PRO A 39 -0.53 7.19 12.98
C PRO A 39 0.94 6.77 12.96
N LYS A 40 1.43 6.31 14.10
CA LYS A 40 2.67 5.53 14.15
C LYS A 40 2.37 4.10 13.72
N LEU A 41 3.17 3.57 12.81
CA LEU A 41 3.06 2.19 12.40
C LEU A 41 3.57 1.25 13.49
N ILE A 42 2.83 0.18 13.70
CA ILE A 42 3.22 -0.96 14.51
C ILE A 42 4.02 -1.88 13.60
N ILE A 43 5.23 -2.22 14.00
CA ILE A 43 6.11 -3.10 13.27
C ILE A 43 6.23 -4.41 14.05
N THR A 44 5.91 -5.52 13.40
CA THR A 44 5.96 -6.86 13.99
C THR A 44 6.87 -7.76 13.16
N GLU A 45 7.85 -8.40 13.81
CA GLU A 45 8.65 -9.42 13.15
C GLU A 45 7.82 -10.70 12.93
N LYS A 46 7.73 -11.13 11.68
CA LYS A 46 7.08 -12.37 11.25
C LYS A 46 8.08 -13.27 10.57
N LYS A 47 8.08 -14.55 10.93
CA LYS A 47 8.95 -15.58 10.35
C LYS A 47 8.16 -16.54 9.49
N PRO A 48 8.73 -17.08 8.41
CA PRO A 48 8.07 -18.12 7.63
C PRO A 48 7.88 -19.38 8.51
N LEU A 49 6.83 -20.11 8.24
CA LEU A 49 6.49 -21.31 8.99
C LEU A 49 7.11 -22.57 8.37
N LYS A 50 7.14 -22.63 7.05
CA LYS A 50 7.47 -23.88 6.33
C LYS A 50 7.97 -23.64 4.92
N VAL A 51 8.64 -24.66 4.39
CA VAL A 51 8.94 -24.83 2.98
C VAL A 51 7.77 -25.54 2.32
N VAL A 52 7.38 -25.08 1.12
CA VAL A 52 6.28 -25.65 0.34
C VAL A 52 6.69 -25.87 -1.11
N ASP A 53 6.07 -26.84 -1.75
CA ASP A 53 6.08 -26.97 -3.21
C ASP A 53 4.76 -26.41 -3.77
N ILE A 54 4.86 -25.69 -4.89
CA ILE A 54 3.67 -25.20 -5.59
C ILE A 54 3.37 -26.14 -6.75
N VAL A 55 2.23 -26.80 -6.66
CA VAL A 55 1.83 -27.81 -7.64
C VAL A 55 0.53 -27.41 -8.36
N PRO A 56 0.38 -27.80 -9.66
CA PRO A 56 -0.88 -27.61 -10.35
C PRO A 56 -2.02 -28.36 -9.66
N ASP A 57 -3.18 -27.72 -9.52
CA ASP A 57 -4.39 -28.32 -8.98
C ASP A 57 -5.63 -27.63 -9.56
N THR A 58 -6.33 -28.31 -10.45
CA THR A 58 -7.50 -27.78 -11.16
C THR A 58 -8.67 -27.42 -10.26
N GLN A 59 -8.71 -27.91 -9.03
CA GLN A 59 -9.77 -27.66 -8.05
C GLN A 59 -9.45 -26.44 -7.15
N SER A 60 -8.18 -26.02 -7.12
CA SER A 60 -7.75 -24.86 -6.32
C SER A 60 -7.93 -23.55 -7.08
N PHE A 61 -8.01 -22.45 -6.31
CA PHE A 61 -8.04 -21.10 -6.85
C PHE A 61 -6.84 -20.86 -7.77
N GLN A 62 -7.08 -20.33 -8.95
CA GLN A 62 -6.08 -20.09 -10.01
C GLN A 62 -5.27 -21.37 -10.40
N LYS A 63 -5.82 -22.56 -10.14
CA LYS A 63 -5.27 -23.87 -10.55
C LYS A 63 -3.91 -24.24 -9.95
N TYR A 64 -3.55 -23.68 -8.80
CA TYR A 64 -2.35 -24.02 -8.05
C TYR A 64 -2.65 -24.14 -6.56
N LYS A 65 -1.90 -25.02 -5.89
CA LYS A 65 -1.92 -25.14 -4.43
C LYS A 65 -0.51 -25.27 -3.87
N ALA A 66 -0.32 -24.88 -2.63
CA ALA A 66 0.88 -25.13 -1.84
C ALA A 66 0.76 -26.48 -1.11
N VAL A 67 1.80 -27.31 -1.21
CA VAL A 67 1.95 -28.59 -0.52
C VAL A 67 3.12 -28.51 0.44
N ASP A 68 2.91 -28.87 1.70
CA ASP A 68 3.93 -28.83 2.74
C ASP A 68 5.08 -29.79 2.44
N VAL A 69 6.31 -29.30 2.51
CA VAL A 69 7.53 -30.11 2.30
C VAL A 69 8.22 -30.34 3.64
N SER A 70 8.50 -29.28 4.40
CA SER A 70 9.20 -29.36 5.67
C SER A 70 9.00 -28.12 6.54
N PRO A 71 9.22 -28.21 7.86
CA PRO A 71 9.36 -27.03 8.70
C PRO A 71 10.51 -26.13 8.22
N ILE A 72 10.42 -24.83 8.46
CA ILE A 72 11.42 -23.86 7.99
C ILE A 72 12.83 -24.12 8.56
N ASP A 73 12.92 -24.60 9.79
CA ASP A 73 14.20 -24.83 10.48
C ASP A 73 15.08 -25.85 9.75
N SER A 74 14.47 -26.80 9.04
CA SER A 74 15.22 -27.77 8.23
C SER A 74 15.99 -27.12 7.09
N LEU A 75 15.50 -26.01 6.57
CA LEU A 75 16.16 -25.25 5.51
C LEU A 75 17.42 -24.53 6.03
N TYR A 76 17.42 -24.05 7.27
CA TYR A 76 18.51 -23.23 7.82
C TYR A 76 19.84 -23.98 7.97
N SER A 77 19.80 -25.30 8.06
CA SER A 77 20.95 -26.18 8.10
C SER A 77 21.34 -26.80 6.76
N MET A 78 20.52 -26.60 5.72
CA MET A 78 20.69 -27.24 4.43
C MET A 78 21.58 -26.42 3.50
N PRO A 79 22.59 -27.02 2.81
CA PRO A 79 23.30 -26.38 1.72
C PRO A 79 22.35 -26.02 0.58
N PHE A 80 22.37 -24.75 0.16
CA PHE A 80 21.36 -24.23 -0.79
C PHE A 80 21.75 -24.40 -2.26
N ARG A 81 23.04 -24.43 -2.59
CA ARG A 81 23.54 -24.44 -3.96
C ARG A 81 22.93 -25.56 -4.83
N LEU A 82 22.71 -26.74 -4.24
CA LEU A 82 22.15 -27.90 -4.94
C LEU A 82 20.61 -27.81 -5.12
N LYS A 83 19.93 -27.09 -4.25
CA LYS A 83 18.47 -26.92 -4.32
C LYS A 83 18.04 -26.03 -5.48
N LYS A 84 18.83 -25.01 -5.81
CA LYS A 84 18.60 -23.99 -6.84
C LYS A 84 17.38 -23.11 -6.60
N GLU A 85 16.28 -23.64 -6.09
CA GLU A 85 15.08 -22.87 -5.74
C GLU A 85 14.34 -23.46 -4.53
N ILE A 86 13.64 -22.63 -3.82
CA ILE A 86 12.70 -22.99 -2.74
C ILE A 86 11.53 -22.01 -2.74
N THR A 87 10.39 -22.47 -2.23
CA THR A 87 9.27 -21.59 -1.88
C THR A 87 8.96 -21.74 -0.39
N ILE A 88 8.81 -20.60 0.29
CA ILE A 88 8.46 -20.54 1.72
C ILE A 88 7.07 -19.95 1.90
N ASP A 89 6.36 -20.41 2.93
CA ASP A 89 5.03 -19.93 3.32
C ASP A 89 5.09 -19.30 4.71
N PHE A 90 4.65 -18.05 4.83
CA PHE A 90 4.51 -17.35 6.11
C PHE A 90 3.26 -17.76 6.88
N GLY A 91 2.32 -18.51 6.26
CA GLY A 91 1.07 -18.95 6.88
C GLY A 91 -0.03 -17.90 6.90
N GLU A 92 0.31 -16.62 6.76
CA GLU A 92 -0.59 -15.48 6.69
C GLU A 92 -0.11 -14.47 5.64
N HIS A 93 -1.02 -13.63 5.15
CA HIS A 93 -0.67 -12.49 4.30
C HIS A 93 -0.03 -11.40 5.15
N LEU A 94 1.02 -10.76 4.63
CA LEU A 94 1.82 -9.75 5.32
C LEU A 94 2.10 -8.56 4.40
N THR A 95 2.09 -7.38 4.98
CA THR A 95 2.57 -6.14 4.32
C THR A 95 3.79 -5.62 5.08
N GLY A 96 4.97 -5.61 4.43
CA GLY A 96 6.19 -5.21 5.12
C GLY A 96 7.47 -5.34 4.31
N TYR A 97 8.60 -5.34 5.01
CA TYR A 97 9.93 -5.43 4.42
C TYR A 97 10.54 -6.80 4.69
N PHE A 98 10.89 -7.51 3.63
CA PHE A 98 11.49 -8.84 3.72
C PHE A 98 13.01 -8.75 3.89
N SER A 99 13.57 -9.64 4.72
CA SER A 99 15.00 -9.83 4.88
C SER A 99 15.36 -11.29 5.05
N PHE A 100 16.59 -11.63 4.71
CA PHE A 100 17.20 -12.94 4.92
C PHE A 100 18.72 -12.81 5.09
N SER A 101 19.33 -13.80 5.74
CA SER A 101 20.76 -13.86 5.92
C SER A 101 21.37 -15.02 5.14
N VAL A 102 22.59 -14.82 4.67
CA VAL A 102 23.36 -15.85 3.95
C VAL A 102 24.69 -16.04 4.65
N ARG A 103 25.11 -17.29 4.86
CA ARG A 103 26.44 -17.64 5.37
C ARG A 103 27.02 -18.81 4.58
N SER A 104 28.33 -18.80 4.42
CA SER A 104 29.09 -19.92 3.85
C SER A 104 29.02 -21.15 4.76
N THR A 105 28.96 -22.33 4.15
CA THR A 105 29.10 -23.63 4.79
C THR A 105 30.36 -24.31 4.26
N GLY A 106 31.35 -24.52 5.12
CA GLY A 106 32.65 -25.11 4.73
C GLY A 106 33.70 -24.06 4.36
N LEU A 107 34.04 -23.93 3.07
CA LEU A 107 35.06 -22.98 2.62
C LEU A 107 34.55 -21.53 2.63
N ALA A 108 35.51 -20.59 2.74
CA ALA A 108 35.22 -19.18 2.60
C ALA A 108 34.63 -18.86 1.20
N ALA A 109 33.70 -17.90 1.14
CA ALA A 109 33.15 -17.47 -0.12
C ALA A 109 34.22 -16.75 -0.97
N ASP A 110 34.37 -17.18 -2.21
CA ASP A 110 35.31 -16.63 -3.19
C ASP A 110 34.62 -15.80 -4.30
N GLY A 111 33.30 -15.69 -4.25
CA GLY A 111 32.52 -14.93 -5.21
C GLY A 111 31.12 -14.58 -4.69
N PRO A 112 30.43 -13.64 -5.36
CA PRO A 112 29.09 -13.23 -4.98
C PRO A 112 28.05 -14.30 -5.30
N LEU A 113 26.87 -14.16 -4.62
CA LEU A 113 25.66 -14.90 -4.93
C LEU A 113 24.66 -13.99 -5.60
N ARG A 114 23.85 -14.53 -6.50
CA ARG A 114 22.77 -13.80 -7.15
C ARG A 114 21.46 -14.58 -7.04
N PHE A 115 20.44 -13.92 -6.49
CA PHE A 115 19.12 -14.49 -6.29
C PHE A 115 18.05 -13.72 -7.06
N LYS A 116 17.02 -14.44 -7.51
CA LYS A 116 15.72 -13.86 -7.84
C LYS A 116 14.74 -14.23 -6.74
N LEU A 117 14.04 -13.23 -6.23
CA LEU A 117 12.98 -13.38 -5.24
C LEU A 117 11.66 -13.04 -5.90
N THR A 118 10.68 -13.92 -5.81
CA THR A 118 9.32 -13.70 -6.32
C THR A 118 8.35 -13.79 -5.16
N PHE A 119 7.55 -12.74 -4.96
CA PHE A 119 6.60 -12.63 -3.86
C PHE A 119 5.18 -12.79 -4.39
N GLY A 120 4.38 -13.60 -3.71
CA GLY A 120 3.00 -13.88 -4.09
C GLY A 120 2.06 -13.90 -2.90
N GLU A 121 0.84 -13.43 -3.10
CA GLU A 121 -0.26 -13.53 -2.15
C GLU A 121 -0.91 -14.91 -2.21
N VAL A 122 -0.90 -15.50 -3.40
CA VAL A 122 -1.46 -16.82 -3.70
C VAL A 122 -0.45 -17.71 -4.41
N PRO A 123 -0.62 -19.05 -4.38
CA PRO A 123 0.34 -20.00 -4.96
C PRO A 123 0.65 -19.77 -6.45
N SER A 124 -0.35 -19.38 -7.25
CA SER A 124 -0.17 -19.15 -8.69
C SER A 124 0.84 -18.05 -9.01
N GLU A 125 0.95 -17.01 -8.16
CA GLU A 125 1.86 -15.88 -8.42
C GLU A 125 3.34 -16.24 -8.26
N VAL A 126 3.65 -17.27 -7.49
CA VAL A 126 5.03 -17.79 -7.37
C VAL A 126 5.29 -18.98 -8.31
N ALA A 127 4.22 -19.56 -8.90
CA ALA A 127 4.34 -20.64 -9.88
C ALA A 127 4.55 -20.13 -11.31
N VAL A 128 3.88 -19.01 -11.66
CA VAL A 128 3.89 -18.49 -13.03
C VAL A 128 4.94 -17.38 -13.19
N PRO A 129 5.90 -17.51 -14.11
CA PRO A 129 6.90 -16.48 -14.36
C PRO A 129 6.27 -15.16 -14.81
N PHE A 130 6.74 -14.04 -14.25
CA PHE A 130 6.25 -12.70 -14.60
C PHE A 130 6.75 -12.17 -15.95
N ASP A 131 7.70 -12.86 -16.59
CA ASP A 131 8.31 -12.43 -17.86
C ASP A 131 7.31 -12.44 -19.03
N SER A 132 6.26 -13.24 -18.93
CA SER A 132 5.18 -13.32 -19.92
C SER A 132 4.08 -12.25 -19.74
N TYR A 133 4.16 -11.40 -18.70
CA TYR A 133 3.14 -10.39 -18.42
C TYR A 133 3.07 -9.33 -19.52
N LYS A 134 1.88 -9.14 -20.10
CA LYS A 134 1.60 -8.19 -21.19
C LYS A 134 0.32 -7.37 -20.97
N GLU A 135 -0.17 -7.37 -19.74
CA GLU A 135 -1.41 -6.67 -19.38
C GLU A 135 -1.23 -5.14 -19.33
N GLY A 136 -2.34 -4.39 -19.22
CA GLY A 136 -2.35 -2.93 -19.31
C GLY A 136 -1.73 -2.18 -18.11
N LEU A 137 -1.42 -2.87 -17.00
CA LEU A 137 -0.76 -2.27 -15.84
C LEU A 137 0.75 -2.35 -15.95
N SER A 138 1.46 -1.46 -15.27
CA SER A 138 2.93 -1.50 -15.25
C SER A 138 3.46 -2.81 -14.68
N ARG A 139 4.38 -3.45 -15.41
CA ARG A 139 5.12 -4.63 -14.95
C ARG A 139 5.83 -4.40 -13.61
N ALA A 140 6.20 -3.15 -13.30
CA ALA A 140 6.86 -2.78 -12.06
C ALA A 140 6.01 -3.00 -10.79
N TRP A 141 4.69 -3.20 -10.93
CA TRP A 141 3.84 -3.58 -9.81
C TRP A 141 3.96 -5.05 -9.41
N LEU A 142 4.42 -5.92 -10.31
CA LEU A 142 4.72 -7.30 -9.94
C LEU A 142 5.90 -7.33 -8.96
N GLN A 143 5.79 -8.21 -7.97
CA GLN A 143 6.68 -8.21 -6.83
C GLN A 143 7.78 -9.27 -7.02
N ASP A 144 8.75 -8.97 -7.87
CA ASP A 144 9.99 -9.73 -7.96
C ASP A 144 11.21 -8.81 -7.85
N GLU A 145 12.27 -9.31 -7.25
CA GLU A 145 13.51 -8.59 -7.00
C GLU A 145 14.71 -9.47 -7.38
N VAL A 146 15.71 -8.87 -7.99
CA VAL A 146 17.01 -9.53 -8.22
C VAL A 146 18.05 -8.90 -7.34
N VAL A 147 18.62 -9.69 -6.44
CA VAL A 147 19.61 -9.23 -5.46
C VAL A 147 20.95 -9.92 -5.66
N SER A 148 22.04 -9.16 -5.51
CA SER A 148 23.41 -9.65 -5.49
C SER A 148 23.95 -9.54 -4.08
N VAL A 149 24.39 -10.67 -3.50
CA VAL A 149 25.06 -10.75 -2.21
C VAL A 149 26.55 -10.75 -2.47
N MET A 150 27.17 -9.57 -2.32
CA MET A 150 28.58 -9.37 -2.69
C MET A 150 29.55 -9.99 -1.71
N TYR A 151 29.17 -10.04 -0.47
CA TYR A 151 30.00 -10.57 0.62
C TYR A 151 29.20 -11.59 1.43
N VAL A 152 29.86 -12.66 1.86
CA VAL A 152 29.25 -13.70 2.71
C VAL A 152 30.15 -13.85 3.95
N PRO A 153 29.62 -13.75 5.17
CA PRO A 153 28.18 -13.63 5.51
C PRO A 153 27.59 -12.24 5.31
N GLN A 154 26.31 -12.18 4.96
CA GLN A 154 25.58 -10.92 4.79
C GLN A 154 24.07 -11.11 5.08
N THR A 155 23.46 -10.10 5.70
CA THR A 155 22.00 -9.95 5.76
C THR A 155 21.55 -9.00 4.66
N VAL A 156 20.59 -9.44 3.87
CA VAL A 156 19.94 -8.67 2.80
C VAL A 156 18.57 -8.21 3.31
N THR A 157 18.31 -6.91 3.23
CA THR A 157 16.98 -6.33 3.49
C THR A 157 16.51 -5.63 2.23
N LEU A 158 15.31 -5.97 1.74
CA LEU A 158 14.73 -5.32 0.57
C LEU A 158 14.24 -3.93 0.96
N SER A 159 14.50 -2.94 0.11
CA SER A 159 14.07 -1.55 0.31
C SER A 159 12.61 -1.31 -0.06
N ARG A 160 12.01 -2.19 -0.88
CA ARG A 160 10.62 -2.12 -1.30
C ARG A 160 9.72 -2.76 -0.23
N ARG A 161 8.66 -2.05 0.17
CA ARG A 161 7.57 -2.66 0.94
C ARG A 161 6.76 -3.57 0.02
N LEU A 162 6.50 -4.78 0.48
CA LEU A 162 5.86 -5.86 -0.27
C LEU A 162 4.62 -6.36 0.46
N ALA A 163 3.66 -6.89 -0.31
CA ALA A 163 2.47 -7.53 0.21
C ALA A 163 2.43 -8.97 -0.31
N PHE A 164 2.54 -9.96 0.58
CA PHE A 164 2.76 -11.35 0.18
C PHE A 164 2.46 -12.32 1.32
N ARG A 165 2.27 -13.58 0.96
CA ARG A 165 2.30 -14.74 1.86
C ARG A 165 3.43 -15.70 1.50
N TYR A 166 3.70 -15.87 0.20
CA TYR A 166 4.69 -16.80 -0.32
C TYR A 166 5.91 -16.05 -0.86
N VAL A 167 7.09 -16.63 -0.67
CA VAL A 167 8.33 -16.14 -1.31
C VAL A 167 9.02 -17.29 -1.98
N LYS A 168 9.20 -17.21 -3.29
CA LYS A 168 10.08 -18.10 -4.07
C LYS A 168 11.46 -17.48 -4.16
N ILE A 169 12.48 -18.26 -3.81
CA ILE A 169 13.90 -17.86 -3.85
C ILE A 169 14.61 -18.74 -4.87
N GLU A 170 15.11 -18.14 -5.93
CA GLU A 170 15.81 -18.83 -7.02
C GLU A 170 17.28 -18.40 -7.05
N LEU A 171 18.20 -19.35 -7.07
CA LEU A 171 19.63 -19.08 -7.22
C LEU A 171 19.96 -18.90 -8.71
N LEU A 172 20.31 -17.67 -9.10
CA LEU A 172 20.70 -17.33 -10.47
C LEU A 172 22.19 -17.57 -10.74
N GLY A 173 23.02 -17.45 -9.71
CA GLY A 173 24.47 -17.65 -9.83
C GLY A 173 25.17 -17.76 -8.50
N SER A 174 26.22 -18.58 -8.47
CA SER A 174 27.13 -18.79 -7.34
C SER A 174 28.48 -19.32 -7.84
N SER A 175 29.50 -19.24 -7.01
CA SER A 175 30.77 -19.95 -7.25
C SER A 175 30.59 -21.47 -7.04
N PRO A 176 31.31 -22.32 -7.80
CA PRO A 176 31.32 -23.76 -7.57
C PRO A 176 32.17 -24.19 -6.36
N TYR A 177 33.00 -23.32 -5.82
CA TYR A 177 34.04 -23.67 -4.84
C TYR A 177 33.57 -23.60 -3.40
N TYR A 178 32.41 -22.99 -3.09
CA TYR A 178 31.83 -22.99 -1.75
C TYR A 178 30.33 -23.28 -1.77
N ASP A 179 29.81 -23.68 -0.64
CA ASP A 179 28.37 -23.81 -0.43
C ASP A 179 27.91 -22.81 0.62
N PHE A 180 26.61 -22.60 0.71
CA PHE A 180 26.02 -21.64 1.63
C PHE A 180 24.63 -22.10 2.06
N ASN A 181 24.16 -21.55 3.16
CA ASN A 181 22.76 -21.66 3.57
C ASN A 181 22.11 -20.28 3.69
N ILE A 182 20.78 -20.28 3.56
CA ILE A 182 19.93 -19.12 3.81
C ILE A 182 19.26 -19.33 5.16
N HIS A 183 19.28 -18.32 6.01
CA HIS A 183 18.70 -18.37 7.35
C HIS A 183 18.12 -17.03 7.78
N ASP A 184 17.50 -16.97 8.96
CA ASP A 184 16.93 -15.74 9.56
C ASP A 184 16.00 -14.97 8.60
N MET A 185 15.21 -15.72 7.83
CA MET A 185 14.20 -15.12 6.96
C MET A 185 13.08 -14.52 7.79
N LYS A 186 12.73 -13.27 7.48
CA LYS A 186 11.68 -12.56 8.20
C LYS A 186 11.06 -11.44 7.37
N CYS A 187 9.84 -11.07 7.76
CA CYS A 187 9.17 -9.87 7.32
C CYS A 187 8.94 -8.94 8.52
N MET A 188 9.37 -7.70 8.40
CA MET A 188 8.99 -6.63 9.32
C MET A 188 7.64 -6.09 8.87
N ALA A 189 6.57 -6.79 9.28
CA ALA A 189 5.20 -6.47 8.91
C ALA A 189 4.74 -5.19 9.61
N GLN A 190 4.01 -4.33 8.89
CA GLN A 190 3.59 -3.03 9.41
C GLN A 190 2.10 -2.76 9.18
N THR A 191 1.49 -2.08 10.13
CA THR A 191 0.11 -1.59 10.08
C THR A 191 -0.08 -0.47 11.10
N SER A 192 -1.08 0.39 10.92
CA SER A 192 -1.50 1.33 11.95
C SER A 192 -2.59 0.78 12.88
N ALA A 193 -3.17 -0.38 12.58
CA ALA A 193 -4.25 -0.95 13.37
C ALA A 193 -3.76 -1.37 14.77
N LYS A 194 -4.20 -0.63 15.80
CA LYS A 194 -3.79 -0.85 17.21
C LYS A 194 -4.70 -1.81 17.94
N ASN A 195 -5.98 -1.77 17.64
CA ASN A 195 -6.99 -2.55 18.33
C ASN A 195 -7.10 -3.96 17.70
N ILE A 196 -7.60 -4.89 18.47
CA ILE A 196 -7.94 -6.22 18.00
C ILE A 196 -9.47 -6.27 17.90
N PRO A 197 -10.05 -6.47 16.70
CA PRO A 197 -11.50 -6.60 16.55
C PRO A 197 -12.05 -7.79 17.33
N GLU A 198 -13.28 -7.67 17.78
CA GLU A 198 -14.00 -8.79 18.37
C GLU A 198 -14.25 -9.86 17.31
N GLU A 199 -14.01 -11.12 17.67
CA GLU A 199 -14.34 -12.25 16.81
C GLU A 199 -15.85 -12.47 16.77
N LEU A 200 -16.37 -12.90 15.62
CA LEU A 200 -17.77 -13.33 15.51
C LEU A 200 -18.05 -14.50 16.48
N PRO A 201 -19.24 -14.54 17.11
CA PRO A 201 -19.63 -15.59 18.03
C PRO A 201 -19.46 -17.00 17.44
N GLN A 202 -19.11 -17.97 18.29
CA GLN A 202 -18.92 -19.37 17.85
C GLN A 202 -20.18 -20.01 17.24
N ALA A 203 -21.36 -19.47 17.53
CA ALA A 203 -22.63 -19.91 16.93
C ALA A 203 -22.79 -19.49 15.44
N VAL A 204 -21.98 -18.56 14.94
CA VAL A 204 -21.98 -18.17 13.54
C VAL A 204 -21.30 -19.25 12.69
N ASP A 205 -21.83 -19.47 11.49
CA ASP A 205 -21.28 -20.45 10.54
C ASP A 205 -19.75 -20.32 10.40
N PRO A 206 -18.99 -21.43 10.47
CA PRO A 206 -17.53 -21.39 10.38
C PRO A 206 -16.98 -20.72 9.11
N MET A 207 -17.69 -20.83 7.97
CA MET A 207 -17.28 -20.18 6.73
C MET A 207 -17.43 -18.67 6.82
N ILE A 208 -18.53 -18.19 7.41
CA ILE A 208 -18.75 -16.73 7.63
C ILE A 208 -17.67 -16.18 8.56
N ARG A 209 -17.36 -16.89 9.67
CA ARG A 209 -16.25 -16.47 10.56
C ARG A 209 -14.90 -16.44 9.86
N LYS A 210 -14.66 -17.36 8.91
CA LYS A 210 -13.43 -17.36 8.09
C LYS A 210 -13.40 -16.19 7.13
N ILE A 211 -14.51 -15.88 6.47
CA ILE A 211 -14.63 -14.73 5.56
C ILE A 211 -14.41 -13.43 6.34
N ASP A 212 -15.04 -13.27 7.49
CA ASP A 212 -14.89 -12.11 8.37
C ASP A 212 -13.42 -11.91 8.77
N ARG A 213 -12.74 -12.96 9.22
CA ARG A 213 -11.32 -12.90 9.59
C ARG A 213 -10.43 -12.50 8.42
N VAL A 214 -10.70 -12.99 7.22
CA VAL A 214 -9.96 -12.60 6.01
C VAL A 214 -10.21 -11.13 5.70
N GLY A 215 -11.46 -10.67 5.77
CA GLY A 215 -11.82 -9.26 5.56
C GLY A 215 -11.14 -8.34 6.57
N LEU A 216 -11.16 -8.70 7.86
CA LEU A 216 -10.46 -7.94 8.91
C LEU A 216 -8.95 -7.88 8.67
N ASN A 217 -8.31 -8.98 8.29
CA ASN A 217 -6.89 -8.99 7.97
C ASN A 217 -6.59 -8.11 6.74
N THR A 218 -7.42 -8.16 5.71
CA THR A 218 -7.28 -7.30 4.52
C THR A 218 -7.35 -5.82 4.91
N LEU A 219 -8.36 -5.42 5.68
CA LEU A 219 -8.49 -4.06 6.17
C LEU A 219 -7.25 -3.64 7.00
N LYS A 220 -6.80 -4.51 7.91
CA LYS A 220 -5.58 -4.27 8.72
C LYS A 220 -4.36 -3.98 7.85
N GLU A 221 -4.17 -4.74 6.77
CA GLU A 221 -3.04 -4.57 5.85
C GLU A 221 -3.14 -3.26 5.03
N CYS A 222 -4.34 -2.79 4.75
CA CYS A 222 -4.61 -1.50 4.10
C CYS A 222 -4.49 -0.31 5.07
N MET A 223 -4.62 -0.52 6.38
CA MET A 223 -4.46 0.52 7.41
C MET A 223 -2.99 0.84 7.63
N GLN A 224 -2.45 1.75 6.83
CA GLN A 224 -1.07 2.25 6.90
C GLN A 224 -1.06 3.68 7.50
N THR A 225 -0.26 4.59 7.01
CA THR A 225 -0.33 6.00 7.42
C THR A 225 -1.56 6.72 6.84
N VAL A 226 -2.17 6.14 5.83
CA VAL A 226 -3.52 6.39 5.31
C VAL A 226 -4.20 5.04 5.12
N TYR A 227 -5.46 5.02 4.73
CA TYR A 227 -6.03 3.83 4.09
C TYR A 227 -5.47 3.72 2.68
N GLU A 228 -4.93 2.55 2.34
CA GLU A 228 -4.39 2.26 1.01
C GLU A 228 -5.34 1.35 0.25
N ASP A 229 -5.69 1.70 -0.97
CA ASP A 229 -6.51 0.92 -1.88
C ASP A 229 -6.01 -0.52 -2.07
N GLY A 230 -4.72 -0.73 -1.90
CA GLY A 230 -4.07 -2.02 -1.88
C GLY A 230 -2.57 -1.92 -1.57
N PRO A 231 -2.09 -2.65 -0.55
CA PRO A 231 -0.68 -2.59 -0.14
C PRO A 231 0.28 -3.22 -1.15
N LYS A 232 -0.21 -4.03 -2.08
CA LYS A 232 0.56 -4.61 -3.19
C LYS A 232 0.72 -3.63 -4.35
N ARG A 233 -0.38 -2.95 -4.73
CA ARG A 233 -0.43 -2.07 -5.88
C ARG A 233 -1.18 -0.79 -5.54
N ASP A 234 -0.77 0.29 -6.15
CA ASP A 234 -1.06 1.69 -5.98
C ASP A 234 -0.58 2.26 -4.65
N GLN A 235 -0.86 1.64 -3.49
CA GLN A 235 -0.41 2.10 -2.17
C GLN A 235 -0.80 3.57 -1.93
N ARG A 236 -2.04 3.93 -2.29
CA ARG A 236 -2.55 5.30 -2.32
C ARG A 236 -3.85 5.42 -1.56
N LEU A 237 -4.13 6.61 -1.09
CA LEU A 237 -5.43 6.95 -0.55
C LEU A 237 -6.37 7.29 -1.72
N TRP A 238 -7.34 6.43 -2.00
CA TRP A 238 -8.44 6.68 -2.93
C TRP A 238 -9.73 6.95 -2.14
N ILE A 239 -10.54 7.93 -2.57
CA ILE A 239 -11.77 8.30 -1.84
C ILE A 239 -12.78 7.15 -1.83
N GLY A 240 -12.91 6.40 -2.94
CA GLY A 240 -13.84 5.27 -3.02
C GLY A 240 -13.48 4.14 -2.06
N ASP A 241 -12.21 3.82 -1.96
CA ASP A 241 -11.68 2.80 -1.05
C ASP A 241 -11.79 3.26 0.41
N LEU A 242 -11.42 4.52 0.68
CA LEU A 242 -11.60 5.15 2.00
C LEU A 242 -13.01 4.97 2.54
N TYR A 243 -14.05 5.13 1.69
CA TYR A 243 -15.44 4.97 2.12
C TYR A 243 -15.70 3.59 2.71
N LEU A 244 -15.28 2.53 2.00
CA LEU A 244 -15.48 1.14 2.44
C LEU A 244 -14.59 0.78 3.62
N GLU A 245 -13.34 1.19 3.61
CA GLU A 245 -12.36 0.90 4.66
C GLU A 245 -12.70 1.61 5.97
N ALA A 246 -13.09 2.89 5.91
CA ALA A 246 -13.56 3.64 7.07
C ALA A 246 -14.83 3.04 7.67
N LEU A 247 -15.77 2.60 6.83
CA LEU A 247 -16.98 1.92 7.27
C LEU A 247 -16.63 0.59 7.98
N GLY A 248 -15.77 -0.24 7.39
CA GLY A 248 -15.27 -1.47 8.01
C GLY A 248 -14.54 -1.20 9.33
N ASN A 249 -13.70 -0.15 9.38
CA ASN A 249 -13.00 0.26 10.58
C ASN A 249 -13.94 0.72 11.71
N ASN A 250 -15.05 1.40 11.40
CA ASN A 250 -16.02 1.84 12.40
C ASN A 250 -16.62 0.65 13.19
N TYR A 251 -16.80 -0.49 12.55
CA TYR A 251 -17.36 -1.69 13.18
C TYR A 251 -16.31 -2.69 13.71
N SER A 252 -15.03 -2.50 13.37
CA SER A 252 -13.96 -3.43 13.71
C SER A 252 -12.87 -2.81 14.58
N TYR A 253 -11.86 -2.21 13.98
CA TYR A 253 -10.69 -1.65 14.68
C TYR A 253 -10.98 -0.37 15.44
N LYS A 254 -12.01 0.39 15.05
CA LYS A 254 -12.46 1.65 15.71
C LYS A 254 -11.34 2.67 15.85
N GLN A 255 -10.43 2.70 14.88
CA GLN A 255 -9.30 3.63 14.84
C GLN A 255 -9.64 4.86 14.02
N HIS A 256 -10.51 5.71 14.59
CA HIS A 256 -11.12 6.84 13.89
C HIS A 256 -10.14 7.97 13.55
N ASP A 257 -8.99 8.07 14.23
CA ASP A 257 -7.95 9.04 13.92
C ASP A 257 -7.39 8.85 12.49
N LEU A 258 -7.33 7.60 12.00
CA LEU A 258 -6.90 7.32 10.63
C LEU A 258 -7.91 7.88 9.61
N THR A 259 -9.21 7.67 9.84
CA THR A 259 -10.28 8.24 9.02
C THR A 259 -10.24 9.78 9.04
N LYS A 260 -10.09 10.36 10.22
CA LYS A 260 -9.96 11.81 10.42
C LYS A 260 -8.77 12.38 9.63
N ARG A 261 -7.61 11.74 9.72
CA ARG A 261 -6.44 12.10 8.93
C ARG A 261 -6.73 12.11 7.44
N CYS A 262 -7.31 11.03 6.91
CA CYS A 262 -7.59 10.89 5.49
C CYS A 262 -8.56 11.98 4.99
N LEU A 263 -9.61 12.28 5.76
CA LEU A 263 -10.56 13.35 5.44
C LEU A 263 -9.87 14.73 5.37
N TYR A 264 -9.02 15.06 6.36
CA TYR A 264 -8.27 16.31 6.36
C TYR A 264 -7.22 16.38 5.24
N LEU A 265 -6.56 15.26 4.94
CA LEU A 265 -5.55 15.20 3.89
C LEU A 265 -6.15 15.45 2.51
N LEU A 266 -7.28 14.82 2.20
CA LEU A 266 -8.03 15.04 0.96
C LEU A 266 -8.52 16.50 0.85
N ALA A 267 -9.04 17.07 1.92
CA ALA A 267 -9.47 18.47 1.95
C ALA A 267 -8.30 19.43 1.70
N GLY A 268 -7.18 19.21 2.38
CA GLY A 268 -5.98 20.04 2.25
C GLY A 268 -5.29 19.95 0.89
N LEU A 269 -5.46 18.83 0.17
CA LEU A 269 -4.88 18.58 -1.16
C LEU A 269 -5.89 18.71 -2.31
N SER A 270 -7.08 19.28 -2.06
CA SER A 270 -8.04 19.60 -3.12
C SER A 270 -7.43 20.59 -4.14
N ASP A 271 -7.99 20.70 -5.33
CA ASP A 271 -7.49 21.67 -6.32
C ASP A 271 -7.82 23.13 -5.95
N LEU A 272 -7.27 24.10 -6.68
CA LEU A 272 -7.47 25.51 -6.39
C LEU A 272 -8.93 25.97 -6.56
N ASN A 273 -9.76 25.24 -7.31
CA ASN A 273 -11.17 25.51 -7.50
C ASN A 273 -12.07 24.83 -6.46
N GLY A 274 -11.46 24.09 -5.53
CA GLY A 274 -12.14 23.40 -4.44
C GLY A 274 -12.65 22.01 -4.80
N TYR A 275 -12.19 21.39 -5.89
CA TYR A 275 -12.51 20.01 -6.22
C TYR A 275 -11.66 19.04 -5.42
N LEU A 276 -12.28 18.02 -4.84
CA LEU A 276 -11.58 16.90 -4.25
C LEU A 276 -11.03 15.99 -5.36
N LEU A 277 -9.73 15.84 -5.42
CA LEU A 277 -9.11 14.92 -6.36
C LEU A 277 -9.25 13.47 -5.84
N ALA A 278 -9.47 12.52 -6.74
CA ALA A 278 -9.89 11.16 -6.40
C ALA A 278 -8.88 10.40 -5.55
N THR A 279 -7.58 10.76 -5.64
CA THR A 279 -6.50 10.02 -4.98
C THR A 279 -5.36 10.91 -4.50
N VAL A 280 -4.76 10.49 -3.39
CA VAL A 280 -3.56 11.08 -2.81
C VAL A 280 -2.44 10.05 -2.79
N ILE A 281 -1.29 10.44 -3.33
CA ILE A 281 -0.02 9.72 -3.24
C ILE A 281 0.70 10.26 -2.00
N GLU A 282 0.89 9.45 -0.97
CA GLU A 282 1.44 9.94 0.30
C GLU A 282 2.96 10.12 0.28
N ASN A 283 3.67 9.25 -0.42
CA ASN A 283 5.12 9.22 -0.39
C ASN A 283 5.77 9.85 -1.64
N PRO A 284 6.95 10.50 -1.53
CA PRO A 284 7.65 10.84 -0.27
C PRO A 284 7.02 12.01 0.49
N VAL A 285 6.19 12.83 -0.16
CA VAL A 285 5.41 13.93 0.41
C VAL A 285 3.99 13.83 -0.12
N PRO A 286 2.98 13.96 0.73
CA PRO A 286 1.59 13.88 0.30
C PRO A 286 1.26 14.87 -0.81
N ARG A 287 0.68 14.37 -1.90
CA ARG A 287 0.21 15.16 -3.04
C ARG A 287 -0.98 14.49 -3.70
N ALA A 288 -1.92 15.27 -4.16
CA ALA A 288 -3.01 14.76 -4.98
C ALA A 288 -2.51 14.43 -6.39
N GLN A 289 -3.18 13.50 -7.06
CA GLN A 289 -2.93 13.23 -8.47
C GLN A 289 -3.72 14.22 -9.33
N ASP A 290 -3.01 15.07 -10.06
CA ASP A 290 -3.60 16.12 -10.88
C ASP A 290 -4.63 15.58 -11.88
N LYS A 291 -5.69 16.38 -12.09
CA LYS A 291 -6.76 16.13 -13.09
C LYS A 291 -7.58 14.85 -12.87
N GLN A 292 -7.44 14.18 -11.74
CA GLN A 292 -8.21 12.98 -11.44
C GLN A 292 -9.39 13.31 -10.51
N PHE A 293 -10.46 13.83 -11.09
CA PHE A 293 -11.71 14.13 -10.40
C PHE A 293 -12.80 13.14 -10.83
N LEU A 294 -13.46 12.51 -9.85
CA LEU A 294 -14.58 11.58 -10.05
C LEU A 294 -15.77 12.07 -9.22
N TYR A 295 -16.92 12.30 -9.88
CA TYR A 295 -18.12 12.85 -9.23
C TYR A 295 -18.63 11.94 -8.10
N GLU A 296 -18.68 10.65 -8.35
CA GLU A 296 -19.09 9.64 -7.38
C GLU A 296 -18.15 9.61 -6.15
N TYR A 297 -16.84 9.72 -6.34
CA TYR A 297 -15.88 9.76 -5.25
C TYR A 297 -16.03 11.03 -4.40
N ALA A 298 -16.27 12.17 -5.05
CA ALA A 298 -16.54 13.41 -4.34
C ALA A 298 -17.79 13.32 -3.45
N LEU A 299 -18.82 12.58 -3.88
CA LEU A 299 -20.02 12.31 -3.06
C LEU A 299 -19.72 11.29 -1.95
N LEU A 300 -18.90 10.26 -2.19
CA LEU A 300 -18.51 9.28 -1.17
C LEU A 300 -17.72 9.94 -0.03
N TYR A 301 -16.93 10.99 -0.30
CA TYR A 301 -16.32 11.79 0.77
C TYR A 301 -17.36 12.32 1.76
N ASN A 302 -18.51 12.81 1.29
CA ASN A 302 -19.58 13.33 2.12
C ASN A 302 -20.24 12.23 2.96
N VAL A 303 -20.42 11.04 2.37
CA VAL A 303 -20.93 9.87 3.09
C VAL A 303 -19.93 9.44 4.17
N THR A 304 -18.65 9.37 3.84
CA THR A 304 -17.59 9.04 4.81
C THR A 304 -17.56 10.03 5.99
N LEU A 305 -17.69 11.33 5.71
CA LEU A 305 -17.73 12.36 6.75
C LEU A 305 -18.96 12.20 7.66
N LYS A 306 -20.13 11.85 7.09
CA LYS A 306 -21.34 11.54 7.87
C LYS A 306 -21.14 10.30 8.73
N ASP A 307 -20.64 9.20 8.16
CA ASP A 307 -20.42 7.94 8.90
C ASP A 307 -19.36 8.10 9.99
N TYR A 308 -18.34 8.94 9.76
CA TYR A 308 -17.38 9.34 10.76
C TYR A 308 -18.05 10.07 11.94
N LEU A 309 -18.95 11.02 11.64
CA LEU A 309 -19.73 11.72 12.69
C LEU A 309 -20.57 10.74 13.52
N GLU A 310 -21.28 9.85 12.85
CA GLU A 310 -22.14 8.85 13.53
C GLU A 310 -21.33 7.91 14.42
N ALA A 311 -20.11 7.54 14.00
CA ALA A 311 -19.24 6.66 14.77
C ALA A 311 -18.54 7.36 15.95
N THR A 312 -18.28 8.68 15.86
CA THR A 312 -17.40 9.38 16.82
C THR A 312 -18.09 10.49 17.62
N GLY A 313 -19.15 11.09 17.08
CA GLY A 313 -19.75 12.31 17.61
C GLY A 313 -18.90 13.58 17.39
N ASP A 314 -17.81 13.52 16.60
CA ASP A 314 -16.85 14.62 16.41
C ASP A 314 -17.44 15.73 15.50
N MET A 315 -18.32 16.53 16.08
CA MET A 315 -18.97 17.65 15.41
C MET A 315 -17.98 18.77 15.03
N GLU A 316 -16.85 18.90 15.71
CA GLU A 316 -15.83 19.90 15.40
C GLU A 316 -15.21 19.62 14.03
N THR A 317 -14.76 18.38 13.79
CA THR A 317 -14.21 17.96 12.49
C THR A 317 -15.22 18.15 11.36
N VAL A 318 -16.49 17.81 11.62
CA VAL A 318 -17.53 17.94 10.59
C VAL A 318 -17.78 19.41 10.25
N LYS A 319 -17.87 20.29 11.24
CA LYS A 319 -18.02 21.74 11.01
C LYS A 319 -16.84 22.31 10.22
N ASP A 320 -15.63 21.89 10.54
CA ASP A 320 -14.40 22.34 9.87
C ASP A 320 -14.34 21.89 8.40
N LEU A 321 -14.78 20.67 8.11
CA LEU A 321 -14.79 20.08 6.75
C LEU A 321 -16.10 20.30 5.97
N TRP A 322 -17.12 20.90 6.62
CA TRP A 322 -18.40 21.19 5.98
C TRP A 322 -18.30 22.04 4.69
N PRO A 323 -17.43 23.08 4.62
CA PRO A 323 -17.25 23.82 3.36
C PRO A 323 -16.80 22.94 2.19
N VAL A 324 -15.96 21.91 2.47
CA VAL A 324 -15.50 20.96 1.47
C VAL A 324 -16.67 20.10 0.99
N ALA A 325 -17.39 19.48 1.94
CA ALA A 325 -18.55 18.64 1.64
C ALA A 325 -19.61 19.37 0.83
N LYS A 326 -19.95 20.60 1.25
CA LYS A 326 -20.93 21.45 0.55
C LYS A 326 -20.45 21.77 -0.87
N LYS A 327 -19.18 22.12 -1.05
CA LYS A 327 -18.62 22.43 -2.38
C LYS A 327 -18.76 21.24 -3.33
N GLN A 328 -18.50 20.00 -2.88
CA GLN A 328 -18.64 18.82 -3.74
C GLN A 328 -20.11 18.60 -4.17
N LEU A 329 -21.07 18.82 -3.27
CA LEU A 329 -22.50 18.77 -3.64
C LEU A 329 -22.84 19.83 -4.69
N ASP A 330 -22.36 21.05 -4.53
CA ASP A 330 -22.61 22.16 -5.47
C ASP A 330 -22.01 21.83 -6.85
N ILE A 331 -20.79 21.29 -6.90
CA ILE A 331 -20.12 20.86 -8.14
C ILE A 331 -20.94 19.78 -8.85
N VAL A 332 -21.37 18.74 -8.12
CA VAL A 332 -22.14 17.64 -8.72
C VAL A 332 -23.48 18.14 -9.25
N ARG A 333 -24.21 18.96 -8.47
CA ARG A 333 -25.50 19.52 -8.85
C ARG A 333 -25.44 20.35 -10.14
N THR A 334 -24.35 21.09 -10.38
CA THR A 334 -24.17 21.88 -11.61
C THR A 334 -23.90 21.02 -12.85
N ASN A 335 -23.54 19.75 -12.65
CA ASN A 335 -23.22 18.81 -13.73
C ASN A 335 -24.32 17.74 -13.96
N VAL A 336 -25.36 17.72 -13.12
CA VAL A 336 -26.55 16.89 -13.40
C VAL A 336 -27.31 17.50 -14.54
N LYS A 337 -27.50 16.74 -15.61
CA LYS A 337 -28.37 17.12 -16.74
C LYS A 337 -29.80 16.78 -16.37
N ALA A 338 -30.74 17.69 -16.68
CA ALA A 338 -32.15 17.34 -16.69
C ALA A 338 -32.40 16.39 -17.88
N ASP A 339 -32.92 15.20 -17.60
CA ASP A 339 -33.40 14.26 -18.63
C ASP A 339 -34.65 14.79 -19.29
#